data_6bc05e3442098a8550465e0b65e0a9f0
#
_entry.id   6bc05e3442098a8550465e0b65e0a9f0
#
_cell.length_a   1.000
_cell.length_b   1.000
_cell.length_c   1.000
_cell.angle_alpha   90.00
_cell.angle_beta   90.00
_cell.angle_gamma   90.00
#
_symmetry.space_group_name_H-M   'P 1'
#
loop_
_entity.id
_entity.type
_entity.pdbx_description
1 polymer ?
#
loop_
_entity_poly.entity_id
_entity_poly.type
_entity_poly.pdbx_seq_one_letter_code
_entity_poly.pdbx_strand_id
1 'polypeptide(L)'
;PLCSAMVSLLREYMTIRGGKPEDYLFCDQYGGMLSMNGLRLAVARHNQSRGVEKTSTHLYRHTFARKYLVDCGGDAFMLQKLLGHSTLKMTRHYCAIYDADVAKNFDRFSPLAQMSQPKEKIRKHL
;
A
#
# COMPACT_ATOMS: atom_id res chain seq x y z
N PRO A 1 -3.20 10.52 1.82
CA PRO A 1 -4.53 10.37 1.23
C PRO A 1 -5.13 9.01 1.60
N LEU A 2 -6.45 8.94 1.70
CA LEU A 2 -7.20 7.71 1.92
C LEU A 2 -7.97 7.37 0.64
N CYS A 3 -7.92 6.10 0.22
CA CYS A 3 -8.76 5.64 -0.89
C CYS A 3 -10.22 5.46 -0.42
N SER A 4 -11.16 5.43 -1.37
CA SER A 4 -12.60 5.31 -1.06
C SER A 4 -12.93 4.08 -0.22
N ALA A 5 -12.31 2.94 -0.52
CA ALA A 5 -12.48 1.70 0.24
C ALA A 5 -12.05 1.87 1.72
N MET A 6 -10.93 2.56 1.97
CA MET A 6 -10.48 2.84 3.33
C MET A 6 -11.42 3.81 4.06
N VAL A 7 -11.94 4.82 3.36
CA VAL A 7 -12.92 5.75 3.93
C VAL A 7 -14.19 5.00 4.36
N SER A 8 -14.68 4.08 3.52
CA SER A 8 -15.86 3.26 3.84
C SER A 8 -15.61 2.37 5.06
N LEU A 9 -14.46 1.69 5.10
CA LEU A 9 -14.05 0.83 6.22
C LEU A 9 -13.94 1.61 7.54
N LEU A 10 -13.35 2.81 7.49
CA LEU A 10 -13.23 3.66 8.68
C LEU A 10 -14.59 4.16 9.17
N ARG A 11 -15.51 4.47 8.27
CA ARG A 11 -16.90 4.85 8.65
C ARG A 11 -17.62 3.70 9.36
N GLU A 12 -17.50 2.49 8.80
CA GLU A 12 -18.06 1.28 9.43
C GLU A 12 -17.45 1.06 10.83
N TYR A 13 -16.13 1.13 10.93
CA TYR A 13 -15.44 1.03 12.22
C TYR A 13 -15.93 2.07 13.22
N MET A 14 -16.04 3.34 12.82
CA MET A 14 -16.53 4.41 13.70
C MET A 14 -17.97 4.17 14.16
N THR A 15 -18.82 3.61 13.31
CA THR A 15 -20.21 3.24 13.67
C THR A 15 -20.21 2.14 14.75
N ILE A 16 -19.37 1.12 14.58
CA ILE A 16 -19.26 0.01 15.55
C ILE A 16 -18.65 0.49 16.88
N ARG A 17 -17.58 1.29 16.79
CA ARG A 17 -16.90 1.83 17.97
C ARG A 17 -17.81 2.76 18.76
N GLY A 18 -18.66 3.53 18.10
CA GLY A 18 -19.41 4.62 18.71
C GLY A 18 -18.50 5.78 19.15
N GLY A 19 -18.96 6.56 20.12
CA GLY A 19 -18.21 7.68 20.69
C GLY A 19 -18.51 9.02 20.03
N LYS A 20 -17.75 10.04 20.42
CA LYS A 20 -17.90 11.42 19.98
C LYS A 20 -16.84 11.80 18.93
N PRO A 21 -17.04 12.87 18.16
CA PRO A 21 -16.06 13.34 17.17
C PRO A 21 -14.69 13.70 17.75
N GLU A 22 -14.65 14.08 19.04
CA GLU A 22 -13.45 14.47 19.76
C GLU A 22 -12.63 13.29 20.26
N ASP A 23 -13.22 12.07 20.27
CA ASP A 23 -12.55 10.86 20.75
C ASP A 23 -11.46 10.42 19.78
N TYR A 24 -10.42 9.76 20.32
CA TYR A 24 -9.39 9.16 19.48
C TYR A 24 -9.98 8.17 18.48
N LEU A 25 -9.57 8.26 17.21
CA LEU A 25 -10.03 7.33 16.18
C LEU A 25 -9.72 5.88 16.59
N PHE A 26 -8.51 5.62 17.04
CA PHE A 26 -8.09 4.34 17.62
C PHE A 26 -7.78 4.55 19.09
N CYS A 27 -8.60 3.98 19.95
CA CYS A 27 -8.49 4.10 21.39
C CYS A 27 -8.11 2.77 22.04
N ASP A 28 -7.67 2.85 23.30
CA ASP A 28 -7.57 1.69 24.17
C ASP A 28 -8.96 1.28 24.71
N GLN A 29 -9.01 0.26 25.54
CA GLN A 29 -10.27 -0.25 26.11
C GLN A 29 -10.98 0.73 27.04
N TYR A 30 -10.31 1.80 27.47
CA TYR A 30 -10.85 2.85 28.33
C TYR A 30 -11.19 4.14 27.57
N GLY A 31 -11.07 4.15 26.24
CA GLY A 31 -11.28 5.33 25.41
C GLY A 31 -10.08 6.28 25.33
N GLY A 32 -8.96 5.96 25.99
CA GLY A 32 -7.73 6.73 25.92
C GLY A 32 -6.93 6.51 24.64
N MET A 33 -5.88 7.31 24.42
CA MET A 33 -5.00 7.20 23.27
C MET A 33 -4.33 5.82 23.20
N LEU A 34 -4.47 5.12 22.08
CA LEU A 34 -3.78 3.86 21.86
C LEU A 34 -2.25 4.06 21.84
N SER A 35 -1.55 3.45 22.79
CA SER A 35 -0.10 3.52 22.83
C SER A 35 0.56 2.72 21.71
N MET A 36 1.79 3.08 21.33
CA MET A 36 2.57 2.32 20.35
C MET A 36 2.73 0.85 20.74
N ASN A 37 2.87 0.58 22.03
CA ASN A 37 2.98 -0.78 22.53
C ASN A 37 1.65 -1.53 22.45
N GLY A 38 0.54 -0.85 22.76
CA GLY A 38 -0.81 -1.37 22.61
C GLY A 38 -1.09 -1.75 21.16
N LEU A 39 -0.74 -0.88 20.21
CA LEU A 39 -0.88 -1.19 18.78
C LEU A 39 -0.05 -2.42 18.37
N ARG A 40 1.21 -2.51 18.78
CA ARG A 40 2.07 -3.66 18.48
C ARG A 40 1.48 -4.97 19.01
N LEU A 41 1.00 -4.96 20.24
CA LEU A 41 0.38 -6.12 20.86
C LEU A 41 -0.93 -6.52 20.16
N ALA A 42 -1.77 -5.55 19.80
CA ALA A 42 -3.01 -5.81 19.07
C ALA A 42 -2.73 -6.46 17.70
N VAL A 43 -1.77 -5.91 16.95
CA VAL A 43 -1.34 -6.47 15.65
C VAL A 43 -0.76 -7.88 15.85
N ALA A 44 0.08 -8.08 16.84
CA ALA A 44 0.68 -9.39 17.11
C ALA A 44 -0.38 -10.44 17.42
N ARG A 45 -1.31 -10.14 18.32
CA ARG A 45 -2.42 -11.04 18.67
C ARG A 45 -3.30 -11.37 17.45
N HIS A 46 -3.65 -10.36 16.65
CA HIS A 46 -4.43 -10.55 15.45
C HIS A 46 -3.72 -11.46 14.45
N ASN A 47 -2.42 -11.26 14.19
CA ASN A 47 -1.66 -12.07 13.27
C ASN A 47 -1.52 -13.51 13.77
N GLN A 48 -1.20 -13.71 15.06
CA GLN A 48 -1.08 -15.02 15.68
C GLN A 48 -2.40 -15.80 15.62
N SER A 49 -3.54 -15.15 15.89
CA SER A 49 -4.85 -15.80 15.79
C SER A 49 -5.19 -16.29 14.38
N ARG A 50 -4.48 -15.80 13.36
CA ARG A 50 -4.64 -16.19 11.95
C ARG A 50 -3.48 -17.05 11.43
N GLY A 51 -2.63 -17.57 12.31
CA GLY A 51 -1.50 -18.41 11.94
C GLY A 51 -0.35 -17.67 11.26
N VAL A 52 -0.28 -16.32 11.38
CA VAL A 52 0.82 -15.52 10.83
C VAL A 52 1.92 -15.39 11.88
N GLU A 53 3.06 -15.99 11.63
CA GLU A 53 4.19 -16.02 12.56
C GLU A 53 4.86 -14.65 12.72
N LYS A 54 5.04 -13.92 11.61
CA LYS A 54 5.70 -12.61 11.60
C LYS A 54 4.69 -11.50 11.90
N THR A 55 4.86 -10.81 13.03
CA THR A 55 3.86 -9.88 13.58
C THR A 55 4.28 -8.41 13.62
N SER A 56 5.32 -8.02 12.90
CA SER A 56 5.81 -6.64 12.89
C SER A 56 4.92 -5.72 12.06
N THR A 57 4.60 -4.52 12.59
CA THR A 57 3.90 -3.47 11.84
C THR A 57 4.66 -3.02 10.59
N HIS A 58 6.00 -3.11 10.58
CA HIS A 58 6.81 -2.82 9.40
C HIS A 58 6.54 -3.76 8.23
N LEU A 59 6.11 -5.00 8.49
CA LEU A 59 5.76 -5.94 7.43
C LEU A 59 4.56 -5.48 6.59
N TYR A 60 3.58 -4.83 7.21
CA TYR A 60 2.47 -4.22 6.46
C TYR A 60 2.98 -3.11 5.53
N ARG A 61 3.91 -2.27 6.01
CA ARG A 61 4.56 -1.23 5.19
C ARG A 61 5.36 -1.84 4.03
N HIS A 62 6.13 -2.90 4.28
CA HIS A 62 6.86 -3.62 3.23
C HIS A 62 5.91 -4.23 2.20
N THR A 63 4.84 -4.87 2.66
CA THR A 63 3.82 -5.45 1.77
C THR A 63 3.14 -4.38 0.93
N PHE A 64 2.77 -3.25 1.52
CA PHE A 64 2.20 -2.12 0.80
C PHE A 64 3.17 -1.59 -0.26
N ALA A 65 4.43 -1.33 0.12
CA ALA A 65 5.44 -0.82 -0.80
C ALA A 65 5.65 -1.76 -2.01
N ARG A 66 5.75 -3.06 -1.74
CA ARG A 66 5.87 -4.07 -2.80
C ARG A 66 4.67 -4.06 -3.74
N LYS A 67 3.46 -4.20 -3.19
CA LYS A 67 2.24 -4.21 -4.01
C LYS A 67 2.09 -2.95 -4.83
N TYR A 68 2.41 -1.79 -4.24
CA TYR A 68 2.33 -0.51 -4.93
C TYR A 68 3.32 -0.43 -6.10
N LEU A 69 4.58 -0.83 -5.92
CA LEU A 69 5.62 -0.76 -6.96
C LEU A 69 5.44 -1.84 -8.02
N VAL A 70 5.22 -3.10 -7.60
CA VAL A 70 5.26 -4.26 -8.48
C VAL A 70 3.89 -4.56 -9.07
N ASP A 71 2.89 -4.75 -8.21
CA ASP A 71 1.56 -5.21 -8.66
C ASP A 71 0.77 -4.07 -9.33
N CYS A 72 0.89 -2.84 -8.79
CA CYS A 72 0.18 -1.67 -9.31
C CYS A 72 1.01 -0.83 -10.29
N GLY A 73 2.32 -1.08 -10.42
CA GLY A 73 3.21 -0.29 -11.27
C GLY A 73 3.34 1.16 -10.82
N GLY A 74 3.29 1.40 -9.51
CA GLY A 74 3.33 2.74 -8.92
C GLY A 74 4.73 3.37 -8.99
N ASP A 75 4.77 4.70 -8.96
CA ASP A 75 5.98 5.49 -9.00
C ASP A 75 6.71 5.55 -7.64
N ALA A 76 8.06 5.44 -7.66
CA ALA A 76 8.86 5.41 -6.44
C ALA A 76 8.88 6.76 -5.69
N PHE A 77 8.80 7.89 -6.37
CA PHE A 77 8.74 9.21 -5.72
C PHE A 77 7.38 9.43 -5.05
N MET A 78 6.31 8.94 -5.70
CA MET A 78 5.00 8.95 -5.08
C MET A 78 4.96 8.03 -3.85
N LEU A 79 5.56 6.84 -3.93
CA LEU A 79 5.69 5.94 -2.79
C LEU A 79 6.44 6.58 -1.63
N GLN A 80 7.53 7.33 -1.92
CA GLN A 80 8.26 8.08 -0.91
C GLN A 80 7.34 9.03 -0.13
N LYS A 81 6.53 9.80 -0.85
CA LYS A 81 5.56 10.73 -0.24
C LYS A 81 4.50 9.99 0.57
N LEU A 82 3.93 8.90 0.03
CA LEU A 82 2.91 8.11 0.71
C LEU A 82 3.41 7.49 2.02
N LEU A 83 4.66 7.05 2.04
CA LEU A 83 5.27 6.45 3.23
C LEU A 83 5.87 7.49 4.19
N GLY A 84 5.93 8.76 3.82
CA GLY A 84 6.55 9.81 4.63
C GLY A 84 8.06 9.64 4.79
N HIS A 85 8.74 9.08 3.80
CA HIS A 85 10.19 8.93 3.84
C HIS A 85 10.87 10.27 3.59
N SER A 86 11.73 10.71 4.51
CA SER A 86 12.49 11.96 4.39
C SER A 86 13.54 11.91 3.29
N THR A 87 14.02 10.73 2.92
CA THR A 87 15.03 10.54 1.89
C THR A 87 14.63 9.45 0.90
N LEU A 88 15.05 9.61 -0.36
CA LEU A 88 14.83 8.60 -1.39
C LEU A 88 15.61 7.29 -1.10
N LYS A 89 16.69 7.38 -0.31
CA LYS A 89 17.46 6.20 0.12
C LYS A 89 16.60 5.15 0.81
N MET A 90 15.62 5.57 1.62
CA MET A 90 14.69 4.66 2.29
C MET A 90 13.75 3.96 1.30
N THR A 91 13.29 4.68 0.28
CA THR A 91 12.45 4.11 -0.78
C THR A 91 13.25 3.23 -1.74
N ARG A 92 14.50 3.60 -2.03
CA ARG A 92 15.42 2.83 -2.87
C ARG A 92 15.64 1.40 -2.36
N HIS A 93 15.62 1.20 -1.05
CA HIS A 93 15.68 -0.14 -0.46
C HIS A 93 14.55 -1.04 -0.99
N TYR A 94 13.36 -0.52 -1.17
CA TYR A 94 12.23 -1.26 -1.75
C TYR A 94 12.43 -1.52 -3.25
N CYS A 95 12.95 -0.54 -3.98
CA CYS A 95 13.22 -0.71 -5.41
C CYS A 95 14.28 -1.79 -5.67
N ALA A 96 15.39 -1.78 -4.92
CA ALA A 96 16.46 -2.76 -5.08
C ALA A 96 16.05 -4.21 -4.81
N ILE A 97 15.07 -4.44 -3.94
CA ILE A 97 14.55 -5.78 -3.63
C ILE A 97 13.79 -6.37 -4.83
N TYR A 98 13.32 -5.52 -5.76
CA TYR A 98 12.39 -5.91 -6.82
C TYR A 98 12.95 -5.74 -8.23
N ASP A 99 14.28 -5.60 -8.39
CA ASP A 99 14.93 -5.45 -9.69
C ASP A 99 14.59 -6.60 -10.67
N ALA A 100 14.46 -7.83 -10.16
CA ALA A 100 14.02 -8.97 -10.95
C ALA A 100 12.57 -8.85 -11.48
N ASP A 101 11.72 -8.16 -10.75
CA ASP A 101 10.31 -7.95 -11.15
C ASP A 101 10.21 -6.79 -12.16
N VAL A 102 11.14 -5.86 -12.16
CA VAL A 102 11.23 -4.77 -13.17
C VAL A 102 11.46 -5.36 -14.57
N ALA A 103 12.38 -6.33 -14.68
CA ALA A 103 12.67 -6.98 -15.95
C ALA A 103 11.44 -7.69 -16.54
N LYS A 104 10.61 -8.32 -15.70
CA LYS A 104 9.37 -9.01 -16.14
C LYS A 104 8.30 -8.08 -16.70
N ASN A 105 8.29 -6.82 -16.25
CA ASN A 105 7.28 -5.84 -16.64
C ASN A 105 7.83 -4.80 -17.63
N PHE A 106 9.06 -4.99 -18.14
CA PHE A 106 9.72 -3.99 -18.98
C PHE A 106 8.91 -3.63 -20.23
N ASP A 107 8.27 -4.61 -20.88
CA ASP A 107 7.45 -4.36 -22.07
C ASP A 107 6.27 -3.43 -21.79
N ARG A 108 5.70 -3.48 -20.58
CA ARG A 108 4.63 -2.57 -20.16
C ARG A 108 5.07 -1.11 -20.11
N PHE A 109 6.33 -0.86 -19.78
CA PHE A 109 6.90 0.48 -19.62
C PHE A 109 7.77 0.91 -20.81
N SER A 110 8.04 0.00 -21.75
CA SER A 110 8.85 0.30 -22.93
C SER A 110 8.07 1.17 -23.93
N PRO A 111 8.55 2.39 -24.24
CA PRO A 111 7.93 3.21 -25.27
C PRO A 111 7.88 2.48 -26.62
N LEU A 112 8.91 1.70 -26.94
CA LEU A 112 8.99 0.93 -28.17
C LEU A 112 7.90 -0.15 -28.26
N ALA A 113 7.66 -0.88 -27.17
CA ALA A 113 6.59 -1.88 -27.11
C ALA A 113 5.21 -1.25 -27.30
N GLN A 114 4.98 -0.06 -26.71
CA GLN A 114 3.73 0.68 -26.89
C GLN A 114 3.54 1.22 -28.32
N MET A 115 4.63 1.59 -29.01
CA MET A 115 4.60 2.05 -30.40
C MET A 115 4.42 0.91 -31.41
N SER A 116 4.74 -0.33 -31.03
CA SER A 116 4.65 -1.53 -31.87
C SER A 116 3.28 -2.16 -31.93
N GLN A 117 2.24 -1.55 -31.34
CA GLN A 117 0.87 -2.01 -31.51
C GLN A 117 0.49 -1.96 -33.00
N PRO A 118 -0.04 -3.03 -33.58
CA PRO A 118 -0.36 -3.05 -35.00
C PRO A 118 -1.40 -1.96 -35.30
N LYS A 119 -0.99 -0.97 -36.09
CA LYS A 119 -1.93 0.00 -36.65
C LYS A 119 -3.00 -0.80 -37.43
N GLU A 120 -4.25 -0.65 -37.06
CA GLU A 120 -5.35 -1.22 -37.86
C GLU A 120 -5.14 -0.84 -39.32
N LYS A 121 -5.06 -1.86 -40.20
CA LYS A 121 -4.95 -1.60 -41.63
C LYS A 121 -6.21 -0.86 -42.04
N ILE A 122 -6.06 0.40 -42.44
CA ILE A 122 -7.14 1.15 -43.08
C ILE A 122 -7.52 0.34 -44.32
N ARG A 123 -8.66 -0.33 -44.29
CA ARG A 123 -9.22 -0.97 -45.50
C ARG A 123 -9.52 0.15 -46.46
N LYS A 124 -8.75 0.23 -47.54
CA LYS A 124 -9.13 1.03 -48.70
C LYS A 124 -10.39 0.38 -49.26
N HIS A 125 -11.54 1.02 -49.11
CA HIS A 125 -12.70 0.71 -49.89
C HIS A 125 -12.39 1.16 -51.32
N LEU A 126 -12.14 0.19 -52.21
CA LEU A 126 -12.22 0.36 -53.67
C LEU A 126 -13.68 0.25 -54.06
#